data_c84a8ecaf87396e3c1570681329e0549
#
_entry.id   c84a8ecaf87396e3c1570681329e0549
#
_cell.length_a   1.000
_cell.length_b   1.000
_cell.length_c   1.000
_cell.angle_alpha   90.00
_cell.angle_beta   90.00
_cell.angle_gamma   90.00
#
_symmetry.space_group_name_H-M   'P 1'
#
loop_
_entity.id
_entity.type
_entity.pdbx_description
1 polymer ?
#
loop_
_entity_poly.entity_id
_entity_poly.type
_entity_poly.pdbx_seq_one_letter_code
_entity_poly.pdbx_strand_id
1 'polypeptide(L)'
;NMQIDYDEQVAYHAEQWLFDWARDTDARPFLLWASFTHPHNPFITTKEYWQLYDHDRIDLPRVPFIPIAERDAWSQRYAYTIRADEHDISEENIRTARHAYYAMTSYFDALVGRLLGVLDRIGAAQQTCVVIVADHGEMMGERGSWFKFQPFEWSVRVPMIVAGPGVRRGHREEKAVSLLDLLPTFNDLATDGAGVTPVDPLDGASLAGMLGGD
;
A
#
# COMPACT_ATOMS: atom_id res chain seq x y z
N ASN A 1 -18.20 -10.27 -1.29
CA ASN A 1 -17.14 -10.31 -0.26
C ASN A 1 -17.03 -8.94 0.39
N MET A 2 -17.15 -8.87 1.71
CA MET A 2 -17.15 -7.58 2.45
C MET A 2 -15.95 -6.68 2.13
N GLN A 3 -14.75 -7.23 1.91
CA GLN A 3 -13.59 -6.41 1.54
C GLN A 3 -13.73 -5.79 0.14
N ILE A 4 -14.13 -6.58 -0.86
CA ILE A 4 -14.37 -6.08 -2.22
C ILE A 4 -15.47 -5.03 -2.19
N ASP A 5 -16.58 -5.30 -1.48
CA ASP A 5 -17.70 -4.36 -1.38
C ASP A 5 -17.28 -3.05 -0.71
N TYR A 6 -16.41 -3.13 0.32
CA TYR A 6 -15.85 -1.96 0.99
C TYR A 6 -14.97 -1.14 0.04
N ASP A 7 -14.03 -1.78 -0.66
CA ASP A 7 -13.10 -1.08 -1.55
C ASP A 7 -13.81 -0.47 -2.77
N GLU A 8 -14.84 -1.15 -3.29
CA GLU A 8 -15.71 -0.57 -4.32
C GLU A 8 -16.46 0.68 -3.82
N GLN A 9 -16.91 0.68 -2.57
CA GLN A 9 -17.54 1.86 -1.97
C GLN A 9 -16.53 3.00 -1.78
N VAL A 10 -15.32 2.70 -1.32
CA VAL A 10 -14.25 3.71 -1.20
C VAL A 10 -13.96 4.34 -2.56
N ALA A 11 -13.76 3.51 -3.60
CA ALA A 11 -13.52 4.01 -4.95
C ALA A 11 -14.69 4.86 -5.46
N TYR A 12 -15.92 4.37 -5.32
CA TYR A 12 -17.11 5.10 -5.74
C TYR A 12 -17.24 6.47 -5.06
N HIS A 13 -17.09 6.53 -3.73
CA HIS A 13 -17.19 7.79 -3.01
C HIS A 13 -16.05 8.76 -3.34
N ALA A 14 -14.85 8.25 -3.53
CA ALA A 14 -13.71 9.09 -3.96
C ALA A 14 -13.95 9.65 -5.37
N GLU A 15 -14.45 8.84 -6.32
CA GLU A 15 -14.83 9.28 -7.66
C GLU A 15 -15.90 10.38 -7.62
N GLN A 16 -16.98 10.15 -6.85
CA GLN A 16 -18.07 11.13 -6.72
C GLN A 16 -17.55 12.44 -6.12
N TRP A 17 -16.75 12.35 -5.08
CA TRP A 17 -16.18 13.53 -4.43
C TRP A 17 -15.31 14.36 -5.40
N LEU A 18 -14.48 13.71 -6.22
CA LEU A 18 -13.66 14.38 -7.24
C LEU A 18 -14.51 15.08 -8.31
N PHE A 19 -15.61 14.44 -8.76
CA PHE A 19 -16.53 15.08 -9.70
C PHE A 19 -17.27 16.25 -9.08
N ASP A 20 -17.67 16.17 -7.83
CA ASP A 20 -18.35 17.25 -7.12
C ASP A 20 -17.39 18.43 -6.88
N TRP A 21 -16.14 18.15 -6.47
CA TRP A 21 -15.09 19.15 -6.35
C TRP A 21 -14.83 19.88 -7.68
N ALA A 22 -14.81 19.17 -8.80
CA ALA A 22 -14.56 19.77 -10.11
C ALA A 22 -15.71 20.67 -10.60
N ARG A 23 -16.93 20.51 -10.06
CA ARG A 23 -18.10 21.34 -10.36
C ARG A 23 -18.24 22.54 -9.43
N ASP A 24 -17.52 22.54 -8.32
CA ASP A 24 -17.57 23.62 -7.36
C ASP A 24 -16.81 24.85 -7.91
N THR A 25 -17.50 25.95 -8.02
CA THR A 25 -16.93 27.22 -8.53
C THR A 25 -16.01 27.92 -7.52
N ASP A 26 -16.04 27.50 -6.26
CA ASP A 26 -15.17 27.97 -5.17
C ASP A 26 -14.24 26.84 -4.67
N ALA A 27 -13.89 25.90 -5.56
CA ALA A 27 -13.06 24.76 -5.22
C ALA A 27 -11.66 25.18 -4.76
N ARG A 28 -11.34 24.81 -3.54
CA ARG A 28 -10.01 25.00 -2.94
C ARG A 28 -9.10 23.80 -3.24
N PRO A 29 -7.77 23.94 -3.15
CA PRO A 29 -6.86 22.79 -3.14
C PRO A 29 -7.31 21.74 -2.13
N PHE A 30 -7.08 20.47 -2.43
CA PHE A 30 -7.54 19.37 -1.58
C PHE A 30 -6.41 18.41 -1.22
N LEU A 31 -6.63 17.70 -0.13
CA LEU A 31 -5.99 16.41 0.20
C LEU A 31 -7.10 15.36 0.27
N LEU A 32 -7.07 14.40 -0.64
CA LEU A 32 -7.99 13.26 -0.64
C LEU A 32 -7.24 11.99 -0.19
N TRP A 33 -7.71 11.37 0.88
CA TRP A 33 -7.20 10.09 1.35
C TRP A 33 -8.21 8.99 1.01
N ALA A 34 -7.86 8.13 0.04
CA ALA A 34 -8.63 6.95 -0.31
C ALA A 34 -7.94 5.71 0.27
N SER A 35 -8.55 5.09 1.29
CA SER A 35 -7.99 3.96 2.03
C SER A 35 -8.67 2.67 1.62
N PHE A 36 -7.94 1.76 0.98
CA PHE A 36 -8.40 0.45 0.53
C PHE A 36 -7.90 -0.64 1.45
N THR A 37 -8.69 -1.74 1.58
CA THR A 37 -8.29 -2.90 2.36
C THR A 37 -7.43 -3.89 1.59
N HIS A 38 -7.60 -3.99 0.27
CA HIS A 38 -6.78 -4.89 -0.53
C HIS A 38 -5.32 -4.41 -0.60
N PRO A 39 -4.37 -5.35 -0.51
CA PRO A 39 -4.47 -6.82 -0.50
C PRO A 39 -4.40 -7.46 0.91
N HIS A 40 -5.01 -6.89 1.94
CA HIS A 40 -5.05 -7.45 3.30
C HIS A 40 -5.80 -8.80 3.35
N ASN A 41 -5.41 -9.71 4.25
CA ASN A 41 -6.14 -10.95 4.48
C ASN A 41 -7.61 -10.73 4.92
N PRO A 42 -8.54 -11.68 4.68
CA PRO A 42 -8.34 -13.00 4.06
C PRO A 42 -8.02 -12.87 2.56
N PHE A 43 -7.14 -13.76 2.07
CA PHE A 43 -6.67 -13.73 0.69
C PHE A 43 -7.75 -14.23 -0.26
N ILE A 44 -8.70 -13.37 -0.59
CA ILE A 44 -9.87 -13.67 -1.42
C ILE A 44 -9.89 -12.71 -2.60
N THR A 45 -10.00 -13.26 -3.80
CA THR A 45 -10.05 -12.50 -5.04
C THR A 45 -11.17 -13.01 -5.95
N THR A 46 -11.48 -12.27 -7.00
CA THR A 46 -12.41 -12.73 -8.03
C THR A 46 -11.70 -13.62 -9.05
N LYS A 47 -12.49 -14.43 -9.76
CA LYS A 47 -11.96 -15.30 -10.82
C LYS A 47 -11.22 -14.51 -11.90
N GLU A 48 -11.68 -13.30 -12.20
CA GLU A 48 -11.10 -12.42 -13.20
C GLU A 48 -9.63 -12.10 -12.86
N TYR A 49 -9.36 -11.63 -11.66
CA TYR A 49 -7.99 -11.29 -11.24
C TYR A 49 -7.13 -12.52 -10.97
N TRP A 50 -7.72 -13.61 -10.47
CA TRP A 50 -7.02 -14.88 -10.33
C TRP A 50 -6.46 -15.38 -11.66
N GLN A 51 -7.24 -15.30 -12.76
CA GLN A 51 -6.84 -15.77 -14.08
C GLN A 51 -5.74 -14.93 -14.76
N LEU A 52 -5.33 -13.81 -14.18
CA LEU A 52 -4.20 -13.01 -14.70
C LEU A 52 -2.84 -13.69 -14.49
N TYR A 53 -2.76 -14.64 -13.58
CA TYR A 53 -1.52 -15.28 -13.19
C TYR A 53 -1.55 -16.78 -13.45
N ASP A 54 -0.41 -17.33 -13.85
CA ASP A 54 -0.19 -18.77 -13.95
C ASP A 54 0.19 -19.31 -12.56
N HIS A 55 -0.65 -20.20 -12.03
CA HIS A 55 -0.50 -20.75 -10.68
C HIS A 55 0.84 -21.45 -10.47
N ASP A 56 1.30 -22.22 -11.47
CA ASP A 56 2.54 -22.99 -11.37
C ASP A 56 3.80 -22.09 -11.36
N ARG A 57 3.65 -20.84 -11.80
CA ARG A 57 4.72 -19.83 -11.82
C ARG A 57 4.74 -18.93 -10.59
N ILE A 58 3.81 -19.08 -9.67
CA ILE A 58 3.83 -18.31 -8.41
C ILE A 58 5.04 -18.72 -7.58
N ASP A 59 5.82 -17.74 -7.20
CA ASP A 59 7.02 -17.93 -6.39
C ASP A 59 6.69 -18.44 -4.97
N LEU A 60 7.62 -19.18 -4.41
CA LEU A 60 7.60 -19.60 -3.01
C LEU A 60 8.43 -18.66 -2.14
N PRO A 61 8.29 -18.72 -0.81
CA PRO A 61 9.09 -17.94 0.11
C PRO A 61 10.59 -18.06 -0.17
N ARG A 62 11.30 -16.94 -0.14
CA ARG A 62 12.76 -16.91 -0.28
C ARG A 62 13.47 -17.48 0.93
N VAL A 63 12.92 -17.22 2.11
CA VAL A 63 13.37 -17.84 3.35
C VAL A 63 12.37 -18.94 3.70
N PRO A 64 12.81 -20.22 3.69
CA PRO A 64 11.93 -21.35 3.93
C PRO A 64 11.40 -21.37 5.37
N PHE A 65 10.48 -22.32 5.61
CA PHE A 65 9.94 -22.55 6.94
C PHE A 65 11.05 -22.78 7.97
N ILE A 66 10.97 -22.04 9.07
CA ILE A 66 11.80 -22.20 10.26
C ILE A 66 10.92 -22.80 11.36
N PRO A 67 11.28 -23.95 11.97
CA PRO A 67 10.55 -24.51 13.10
C PRO A 67 10.33 -23.49 14.21
N ILE A 68 9.14 -23.43 14.81
CA ILE A 68 8.80 -22.40 15.80
C ILE A 68 9.82 -22.35 16.94
N ALA A 69 10.27 -23.53 17.40
CA ALA A 69 11.26 -23.62 18.49
C ALA A 69 12.64 -23.02 18.13
N GLU A 70 12.96 -22.87 16.84
CA GLU A 70 14.23 -22.31 16.35
C GLU A 70 14.16 -20.81 16.05
N ARG A 71 12.96 -20.21 16.14
CA ARG A 71 12.76 -18.77 15.91
C ARG A 71 13.19 -17.96 17.12
N ASP A 72 13.41 -16.66 16.92
CA ASP A 72 13.59 -15.73 18.02
C ASP A 72 12.34 -15.66 18.92
N ALA A 73 12.51 -15.18 20.15
CA ALA A 73 11.45 -15.19 21.18
C ALA A 73 10.19 -14.42 20.77
N TRP A 74 10.33 -13.33 19.99
CA TRP A 74 9.18 -12.57 19.48
C TRP A 74 8.41 -13.38 18.45
N SER A 75 9.11 -13.91 17.45
CA SER A 75 8.50 -14.74 16.40
C SER A 75 7.85 -16.00 16.93
N GLN A 76 8.39 -16.62 17.99
CA GLN A 76 7.74 -17.72 18.69
C GLN A 76 6.42 -17.29 19.32
N ARG A 77 6.41 -16.22 20.11
CA ARG A 77 5.19 -15.70 20.73
C ARG A 77 4.14 -15.34 19.71
N TYR A 78 4.57 -14.70 18.62
CA TYR A 78 3.66 -14.33 17.54
C TYR A 78 3.04 -15.56 16.88
N ALA A 79 3.84 -16.59 16.59
CA ALA A 79 3.34 -17.85 16.01
C ALA A 79 2.23 -18.48 16.88
N TYR A 80 2.44 -18.54 18.21
CA TYR A 80 1.40 -19.02 19.13
C TYR A 80 0.18 -18.09 19.21
N THR A 81 0.38 -16.77 19.12
CA THR A 81 -0.73 -15.80 19.13
C THR A 81 -1.66 -15.97 17.93
N ILE A 82 -1.11 -16.26 16.76
CA ILE A 82 -1.89 -16.52 15.54
C ILE A 82 -2.24 -17.99 15.35
N ARG A 83 -1.91 -18.84 16.32
CA ARG A 83 -2.15 -20.31 16.33
C ARG A 83 -1.50 -21.03 15.14
N ALA A 84 -0.35 -20.53 14.68
CA ALA A 84 0.37 -21.14 13.55
C ALA A 84 0.86 -22.56 13.85
N ASP A 85 1.02 -22.92 15.13
CA ASP A 85 1.37 -24.25 15.62
C ASP A 85 0.26 -25.29 15.47
N GLU A 86 -0.98 -24.84 15.24
CA GLU A 86 -2.14 -25.71 15.09
C GLU A 86 -2.42 -26.08 13.61
N HIS A 87 -1.65 -25.52 12.67
CA HIS A 87 -1.88 -25.68 11.24
C HIS A 87 -0.65 -26.22 10.52
N ASP A 88 -0.84 -27.27 9.77
CA ASP A 88 0.14 -27.76 8.79
C ASP A 88 -0.15 -27.06 7.45
N ILE A 89 0.70 -26.11 7.08
CA ILE A 89 0.55 -25.30 5.88
C ILE A 89 1.46 -25.86 4.80
N SER A 90 0.86 -26.55 3.84
CA SER A 90 1.57 -27.14 2.71
C SER A 90 2.13 -26.06 1.76
N GLU A 91 3.10 -26.46 0.94
CA GLU A 91 3.63 -25.61 -0.14
C GLU A 91 2.51 -25.13 -1.08
N GLU A 92 1.55 -25.98 -1.38
CA GLU A 92 0.40 -25.64 -2.20
C GLU A 92 -0.50 -24.60 -1.54
N ASN A 93 -0.69 -24.66 -0.22
CA ASN A 93 -1.42 -23.62 0.51
C ASN A 93 -0.70 -22.26 0.43
N ILE A 94 0.64 -22.27 0.55
CA ILE A 94 1.46 -21.06 0.43
C ILE A 94 1.33 -20.50 -0.98
N ARG A 95 1.48 -21.33 -2.02
CA ARG A 95 1.35 -20.93 -3.43
C ARG A 95 -0.01 -20.35 -3.72
N THR A 96 -1.08 -20.97 -3.23
CA THR A 96 -2.46 -20.51 -3.38
C THR A 96 -2.66 -19.14 -2.72
N ALA A 97 -2.17 -18.95 -1.50
CA ALA A 97 -2.26 -17.66 -0.81
C ALA A 97 -1.49 -16.54 -1.55
N ARG A 98 -0.27 -16.84 -2.01
CA ARG A 98 0.55 -15.88 -2.78
C ARG A 98 -0.10 -15.55 -4.13
N HIS A 99 -0.67 -16.54 -4.83
CA HIS A 99 -1.44 -16.31 -6.05
C HIS A 99 -2.61 -15.35 -5.81
N ALA A 100 -3.40 -15.60 -4.76
CA ALA A 100 -4.48 -14.71 -4.39
C ALA A 100 -3.96 -13.29 -4.07
N TYR A 101 -2.82 -13.16 -3.40
CA TYR A 101 -2.23 -11.86 -3.07
C TYR A 101 -1.81 -11.08 -4.33
N TYR A 102 -1.20 -11.73 -5.33
CA TYR A 102 -0.92 -11.11 -6.63
C TYR A 102 -2.20 -10.62 -7.31
N ALA A 103 -3.22 -11.47 -7.34
CA ALA A 103 -4.51 -11.13 -7.93
C ALA A 103 -5.20 -9.96 -7.20
N MET A 104 -5.15 -9.93 -5.87
CA MET A 104 -5.67 -8.83 -5.03
C MET A 104 -4.90 -7.53 -5.26
N THR A 105 -3.59 -7.61 -5.49
CA THR A 105 -2.76 -6.45 -5.84
C THR A 105 -3.16 -5.88 -7.20
N SER A 106 -3.45 -6.73 -8.20
CA SER A 106 -3.95 -6.28 -9.50
C SER A 106 -5.35 -5.67 -9.41
N TYR A 107 -6.19 -6.16 -8.51
CA TYR A 107 -7.49 -5.54 -8.24
C TYR A 107 -7.31 -4.13 -7.64
N PHE A 108 -6.44 -3.98 -6.65
CA PHE A 108 -6.11 -2.66 -6.10
C PHE A 108 -5.56 -1.71 -7.17
N ASP A 109 -4.65 -2.18 -8.02
CA ASP A 109 -4.12 -1.39 -9.14
C ASP A 109 -5.24 -0.89 -10.08
N ALA A 110 -6.23 -1.74 -10.36
CA ALA A 110 -7.39 -1.33 -11.16
C ALA A 110 -8.22 -0.23 -10.47
N LEU A 111 -8.41 -0.28 -9.15
CA LEU A 111 -9.08 0.78 -8.39
C LEU A 111 -8.30 2.11 -8.44
N VAL A 112 -6.98 2.05 -8.30
CA VAL A 112 -6.10 3.22 -8.49
C VAL A 112 -6.26 3.78 -9.91
N GLY A 113 -6.24 2.91 -10.93
CA GLY A 113 -6.44 3.30 -12.32
C GLY A 113 -7.77 4.02 -12.55
N ARG A 114 -8.84 3.62 -11.87
CA ARG A 114 -10.15 4.31 -11.92
C ARG A 114 -10.05 5.74 -11.39
N LEU A 115 -9.41 5.94 -10.24
CA LEU A 115 -9.24 7.29 -9.65
C LEU A 115 -8.35 8.18 -10.52
N LEU A 116 -7.26 7.65 -11.06
CA LEU A 116 -6.41 8.37 -12.01
C LEU A 116 -7.20 8.77 -13.27
N GLY A 117 -8.04 7.88 -13.78
CA GLY A 117 -8.93 8.17 -14.90
C GLY A 117 -9.97 9.27 -14.60
N VAL A 118 -10.40 9.43 -13.34
CA VAL A 118 -11.24 10.57 -12.93
C VAL A 118 -10.45 11.86 -12.96
N LEU A 119 -9.23 11.89 -12.40
CA LEU A 119 -8.36 13.06 -12.41
C LEU A 119 -8.10 13.55 -13.85
N ASP A 120 -7.88 12.63 -14.79
CA ASP A 120 -7.73 12.99 -16.22
C ASP A 120 -9.01 13.60 -16.79
N ARG A 121 -10.16 12.99 -16.54
CA ARG A 121 -11.47 13.48 -17.06
C ARG A 121 -11.86 14.85 -16.55
N ILE A 122 -11.53 15.16 -15.31
CA ILE A 122 -11.81 16.50 -14.72
C ILE A 122 -10.70 17.53 -15.00
N GLY A 123 -9.62 17.14 -15.70
CA GLY A 123 -8.51 18.01 -16.03
C GLY A 123 -7.56 18.35 -14.87
N ALA A 124 -7.64 17.59 -13.76
CA ALA A 124 -6.85 17.84 -12.56
C ALA A 124 -5.52 17.04 -12.49
N ALA A 125 -5.31 16.07 -13.38
CA ALA A 125 -4.16 15.14 -13.30
C ALA A 125 -2.80 15.88 -13.33
N GLN A 126 -2.66 16.97 -14.09
CA GLN A 126 -1.41 17.72 -14.19
C GLN A 126 -1.14 18.66 -13.00
N GLN A 127 -2.10 18.77 -12.07
CA GLN A 127 -2.02 19.64 -10.90
C GLN A 127 -2.13 18.86 -9.59
N THR A 128 -2.25 17.53 -9.67
CA THR A 128 -2.42 16.66 -8.50
C THR A 128 -1.16 15.82 -8.28
N CYS A 129 -0.59 15.92 -7.08
CA CYS A 129 0.41 14.97 -6.62
C CYS A 129 -0.30 13.72 -6.09
N VAL A 130 0.01 12.57 -6.65
CA VAL A 130 -0.56 11.27 -6.25
C VAL A 130 0.50 10.49 -5.48
N VAL A 131 0.16 10.01 -4.30
CA VAL A 131 1.00 9.14 -3.48
C VAL A 131 0.29 7.81 -3.28
N ILE A 132 0.95 6.71 -3.66
CA ILE A 132 0.48 5.35 -3.42
C ILE A 132 1.42 4.74 -2.39
N VAL A 133 0.87 4.27 -1.28
CA VAL A 133 1.64 3.74 -0.17
C VAL A 133 0.83 2.67 0.56
N ALA A 134 1.52 1.70 1.18
CA ALA A 134 0.90 0.76 2.12
C ALA A 134 1.32 1.09 3.55
N ASP A 135 0.49 0.78 4.53
CA ASP A 135 0.74 0.96 5.96
C ASP A 135 1.67 -0.10 6.53
N HIS A 136 1.63 -1.32 6.01
CA HIS A 136 2.50 -2.45 6.34
C HIS A 136 2.60 -3.41 5.17
N GLY A 137 3.54 -4.34 5.26
CA GLY A 137 3.68 -5.45 4.33
C GLY A 137 2.94 -6.71 4.79
N GLU A 138 3.34 -7.85 4.25
CA GLU A 138 2.74 -9.17 4.52
C GLU A 138 3.82 -10.25 4.39
N MET A 139 3.94 -11.14 5.39
CA MET A 139 4.97 -12.18 5.43
C MET A 139 4.80 -13.26 4.37
N MET A 140 3.58 -13.57 3.96
CA MET A 140 3.25 -14.49 2.85
C MET A 140 4.02 -15.82 2.89
N GLY A 141 4.18 -16.43 4.09
CA GLY A 141 4.87 -17.68 4.29
C GLY A 141 6.39 -17.58 4.46
N GLU A 142 6.98 -16.39 4.30
CA GLU A 142 8.41 -16.21 4.56
C GLU A 142 8.76 -16.60 6.00
N ARG A 143 9.83 -17.40 6.18
CA ARG A 143 10.24 -17.96 7.47
C ARG A 143 9.18 -18.89 8.13
N GLY A 144 8.14 -19.30 7.37
CA GLY A 144 6.95 -19.96 7.89
C GLY A 144 6.01 -19.02 8.65
N SER A 145 6.10 -17.72 8.41
CA SER A 145 5.31 -16.69 9.08
C SER A 145 4.27 -16.07 8.15
N TRP A 146 3.21 -15.54 8.76
CA TRP A 146 2.07 -14.93 8.08
C TRP A 146 1.73 -13.58 8.68
N PHE A 147 1.02 -12.76 7.91
CA PHE A 147 0.56 -11.42 8.31
C PHE A 147 1.73 -10.45 8.57
N LYS A 148 1.58 -9.58 9.54
CA LYS A 148 2.51 -8.53 9.96
C LYS A 148 2.90 -8.68 11.43
N PHE A 149 3.27 -7.61 12.11
CA PHE A 149 3.72 -7.58 13.52
C PHE A 149 5.08 -8.23 13.76
N GLN A 150 5.93 -8.28 12.74
CA GLN A 150 7.29 -8.79 12.83
C GLN A 150 8.27 -7.79 12.20
N PRO A 151 9.50 -7.68 12.70
CA PRO A 151 10.49 -6.70 12.24
C PRO A 151 11.25 -7.16 10.97
N PHE A 152 10.62 -7.95 10.11
CA PHE A 152 11.23 -8.45 8.89
C PHE A 152 10.82 -7.61 7.69
N GLU A 153 11.70 -7.55 6.67
CA GLU A 153 11.52 -6.77 5.45
C GLU A 153 10.13 -6.93 4.83
N TRP A 154 9.63 -8.16 4.75
CA TRP A 154 8.31 -8.44 4.16
C TRP A 154 7.14 -7.83 4.94
N SER A 155 7.32 -7.59 6.24
CA SER A 155 6.31 -6.95 7.10
C SER A 155 6.45 -5.43 7.17
N VAL A 156 7.68 -4.90 7.14
CA VAL A 156 7.96 -3.49 7.42
C VAL A 156 8.30 -2.66 6.18
N ARG A 157 8.81 -3.29 5.13
CA ARG A 157 9.13 -2.60 3.89
C ARG A 157 7.91 -2.53 2.98
N VAL A 158 7.43 -1.32 2.77
CA VAL A 158 6.23 -1.05 1.97
C VAL A 158 6.58 -0.29 0.69
N PRO A 159 5.77 -0.41 -0.37
CA PRO A 159 5.90 0.44 -1.54
C PRO A 159 5.57 1.89 -1.19
N MET A 160 6.27 2.82 -1.81
CA MET A 160 5.92 4.24 -1.85
C MET A 160 6.17 4.74 -3.27
N ILE A 161 5.12 5.14 -3.96
CA ILE A 161 5.16 5.64 -5.34
C ILE A 161 4.59 7.05 -5.33
N VAL A 162 5.33 8.00 -5.88
CA VAL A 162 4.90 9.39 -5.96
C VAL A 162 4.93 9.85 -7.41
N ALA A 163 3.87 10.49 -7.86
CA ALA A 163 3.76 11.05 -9.20
C ALA A 163 3.00 12.38 -9.17
N GLY A 164 3.40 13.34 -9.99
CA GLY A 164 2.70 14.61 -10.08
C GLY A 164 3.60 15.78 -10.47
N PRO A 165 3.10 17.02 -10.33
CA PRO A 165 3.88 18.22 -10.59
C PRO A 165 5.14 18.27 -9.72
N GLY A 166 6.27 18.66 -10.30
CA GLY A 166 7.55 18.77 -9.59
C GLY A 166 8.22 17.45 -9.23
N VAL A 167 7.57 16.30 -9.45
CA VAL A 167 8.14 14.99 -9.15
C VAL A 167 8.99 14.48 -10.33
N ARG A 168 10.23 14.08 -10.06
CA ARG A 168 11.16 13.52 -11.05
C ARG A 168 10.64 12.19 -11.59
N ARG A 169 10.47 12.11 -12.91
CA ARG A 169 9.93 10.93 -13.59
C ARG A 169 10.98 9.81 -13.73
N GLY A 170 10.53 8.56 -13.60
CA GLY A 170 11.36 7.38 -13.82
C GLY A 170 12.52 7.23 -12.83
N HIS A 171 12.49 7.96 -11.73
CA HIS A 171 13.49 7.86 -10.67
C HIS A 171 13.13 6.82 -9.65
N ARG A 172 14.15 6.12 -9.15
CA ARG A 172 14.08 5.24 -7.99
C ARG A 172 15.01 5.78 -6.92
N GLU A 173 14.47 6.15 -5.78
CA GLU A 173 15.24 6.56 -4.62
C GLU A 173 15.68 5.31 -3.82
N GLU A 174 16.95 5.25 -3.47
CA GLU A 174 17.55 4.13 -2.73
C GLU A 174 17.70 4.44 -1.23
N LYS A 175 17.58 5.71 -0.84
CA LYS A 175 17.60 6.07 0.57
C LYS A 175 16.36 5.53 1.28
N ALA A 176 16.56 5.06 2.50
CA ALA A 176 15.44 4.66 3.35
C ALA A 176 14.59 5.88 3.70
N VAL A 177 13.28 5.76 3.50
CA VAL A 177 12.27 6.74 3.87
C VAL A 177 11.24 6.07 4.79
N SER A 178 10.48 6.86 5.52
CA SER A 178 9.50 6.37 6.49
C SER A 178 8.10 6.87 6.16
N LEU A 179 7.08 6.15 6.62
CA LEU A 179 5.69 6.64 6.61
C LEU A 179 5.52 7.91 7.46
N LEU A 180 6.39 8.12 8.46
CA LEU A 180 6.44 9.34 9.27
C LEU A 180 6.79 10.58 8.44
N ASP A 181 7.47 10.39 7.31
CA ASP A 181 7.89 11.47 6.41
C ASP A 181 6.74 12.03 5.56
N LEU A 182 5.60 11.30 5.48
CA LEU A 182 4.46 11.72 4.66
C LEU A 182 3.82 13.00 5.17
N LEU A 183 3.58 13.13 6.47
CA LEU A 183 2.93 14.32 7.02
C LEU A 183 3.74 15.60 6.77
N PRO A 184 5.05 15.69 7.10
CA PRO A 184 5.83 16.87 6.76
C PRO A 184 5.92 17.10 5.24
N THR A 185 5.96 16.03 4.42
CA THR A 185 5.97 16.15 2.96
C THR A 185 4.67 16.78 2.44
N PHE A 186 3.51 16.31 2.90
CA PHE A 186 2.23 16.89 2.49
C PHE A 186 2.09 18.35 2.94
N ASN A 187 2.60 18.68 4.12
CA ASN A 187 2.63 20.07 4.61
C ASN A 187 3.46 20.97 3.69
N ASP A 188 4.64 20.55 3.29
CA ASP A 188 5.50 21.32 2.38
C ASP A 188 4.88 21.45 0.99
N LEU A 189 4.35 20.35 0.43
CA LEU A 189 3.69 20.37 -0.88
C LEU A 189 2.44 21.26 -0.90
N ALA A 190 1.68 21.30 0.19
CA ALA A 190 0.46 22.12 0.29
C ALA A 190 0.75 23.61 0.47
N THR A 191 1.96 23.99 0.84
CA THR A 191 2.34 25.36 1.23
C THR A 191 3.51 25.93 0.41
N ASP A 192 3.88 25.29 -0.70
CA ASP A 192 5.07 25.64 -1.51
C ASP A 192 6.35 25.78 -0.66
N GLY A 193 6.53 24.91 0.31
CA GLY A 193 7.68 24.92 1.22
C GLY A 193 7.62 25.95 2.34
N ALA A 194 6.57 26.78 2.41
CA ALA A 194 6.40 27.71 3.53
C ALA A 194 6.15 27.01 4.86
N GLY A 195 5.59 25.79 4.77
CA GLY A 195 5.27 24.92 5.92
C GLY A 195 4.23 25.52 6.86
N VAL A 196 3.56 24.67 7.61
CA VAL A 196 2.80 25.07 8.79
C VAL A 196 3.55 24.52 10.00
N THR A 197 3.80 25.33 11.00
CA THR A 197 4.44 24.86 12.24
C THR A 197 3.51 23.85 12.92
N PRO A 198 3.91 22.57 13.04
CA PRO A 198 3.12 21.59 13.76
C PRO A 198 2.96 21.97 15.24
N VAL A 199 1.84 21.58 15.84
CA VAL A 199 1.62 21.78 17.29
C VAL A 199 2.63 20.98 18.10
N ASP A 200 2.91 19.75 17.66
CA ASP A 200 3.91 18.87 18.26
C ASP A 200 5.08 18.64 17.28
N PRO A 201 6.30 18.39 17.80
CA PRO A 201 7.44 18.01 16.96
C PRO A 201 7.12 16.76 16.12
N LEU A 202 7.53 16.76 14.86
CA LEU A 202 7.40 15.61 13.96
C LEU A 202 8.68 14.79 13.99
N ASP A 203 8.54 13.45 14.08
CA ASP A 203 9.69 12.52 14.01
C ASP A 203 10.17 12.29 12.56
N GLY A 204 9.31 12.55 11.57
CA GLY A 204 9.62 12.43 10.14
C GLY A 204 10.20 13.72 9.57
N ALA A 205 10.81 13.60 8.38
CA ALA A 205 11.35 14.69 7.60
C ALA A 205 10.64 14.80 6.24
N SER A 206 10.50 16.01 5.70
CA SER A 206 9.90 16.20 4.39
C SER A 206 10.74 15.58 3.26
N LEU A 207 10.08 14.88 2.35
CA LEU A 207 10.65 14.32 1.13
C LEU A 207 10.56 15.27 -0.06
N ALA A 208 10.00 16.48 0.09
CA ALA A 208 9.72 17.39 -1.02
C ALA A 208 10.97 17.72 -1.87
N GLY A 209 12.12 18.01 -1.23
CA GLY A 209 13.38 18.22 -1.95
C GLY A 209 13.85 16.98 -2.72
N MET A 210 13.74 15.79 -2.12
CA MET A 210 14.09 14.53 -2.76
C MET A 210 13.20 14.24 -3.99
N LEU A 211 11.91 14.57 -3.93
CA LEU A 211 10.97 14.38 -5.04
C LEU A 211 11.34 15.26 -6.25
N GLY A 212 11.80 16.48 -6.03
CA GLY A 212 12.23 17.43 -7.07
C GLY A 212 13.59 17.11 -7.69
N GLY A 213 14.43 16.33 -7.02
CA GLY A 213 15.75 15.96 -7.50
C GLY A 213 16.89 16.87 -7.01
N ASP A 214 16.69 17.53 -5.87
CA ASP A 214 17.70 18.32 -5.14
C ASP A 214 18.54 17.45 -4.20
#